data_607d23afed4b0b5dc53f1159c9efaea9
#
_entry.id   607d23afed4b0b5dc53f1159c9efaea9
#
_cell.length_a   1.000
_cell.length_b   1.000
_cell.length_c   1.000
_cell.angle_alpha   90.00
_cell.angle_beta   90.00
_cell.angle_gamma   90.00
#
_symmetry.space_group_name_H-M   'P 1'
#
loop_
_entity.id
_entity.type
_entity.pdbx_description
1 polymer ?
#
loop_
_entity_poly.entity_id
_entity_poly.type
_entity_poly.pdbx_seq_one_letter_code
_entity_poly.pdbx_strand_id
1 'polypeptide(L)'
;MAAVALDQYLASVLKSNSTDKNEIKLEAGNPDFDLFTIYLENHNTGIHRYRMDVSTILYIAKGTVTIKSGEKIIQMKSGNVLLLTEGCKYEILSQKPDTVLIKLKFKRGFLYRKYFKDFSCKGEREVKVIEQIVDSLENEHVLWLKNNQITRASQVMQHIIGGYLNNDLFTKALIQAELTTMLIISIRTQRMATPTSLDKTKFEKKTLDNYIDLHFADVSLSDAAKYFGFNPNYFSNMVKAKTGKSFVDHVDDRRMQEARELLAQPDISLREIIGRVGYSSKSCLGKN
;
A
#
# COMPACT_ATOMS: atom_id res chain seq x y z
N MET A 1 -16.72 14.32 20.98
CA MET A 1 -17.38 13.15 21.65
C MET A 1 -16.35 12.41 22.47
N ALA A 2 -16.64 12.05 23.72
CA ALA A 2 -15.71 11.22 24.50
C ALA A 2 -15.61 9.82 23.86
N ALA A 3 -14.44 9.17 23.97
CA ALA A 3 -14.15 7.87 23.35
C ALA A 3 -15.22 6.79 23.65
N VAL A 4 -15.66 6.71 24.91
CA VAL A 4 -16.73 5.77 25.34
C VAL A 4 -18.06 6.05 24.68
N ALA A 5 -18.37 7.31 24.40
CA ALA A 5 -19.64 7.71 23.76
C ALA A 5 -19.66 7.32 22.27
N LEU A 6 -18.52 7.33 21.58
CA LEU A 6 -18.47 6.94 20.17
C LEU A 6 -18.64 5.43 20.00
N ASP A 7 -17.97 4.61 20.82
CA ASP A 7 -18.10 3.14 20.76
C ASP A 7 -19.56 2.72 21.07
N GLN A 8 -20.21 3.39 22.03
CA GLN A 8 -21.63 3.18 22.34
C GLN A 8 -22.53 3.59 21.18
N TYR A 9 -22.21 4.72 20.53
CA TYR A 9 -22.95 5.17 19.35
C TYR A 9 -22.83 4.16 18.20
N LEU A 10 -21.63 3.73 17.85
CA LEU A 10 -21.42 2.74 16.78
C LEU A 10 -22.12 1.41 17.09
N ALA A 11 -22.06 0.95 18.33
CA ALA A 11 -22.78 -0.25 18.76
C ALA A 11 -24.31 -0.09 18.71
N SER A 12 -24.83 1.11 19.01
CA SER A 12 -26.25 1.41 18.89
C SER A 12 -26.72 1.44 17.44
N VAL A 13 -25.92 2.04 16.54
CA VAL A 13 -26.19 2.05 15.10
C VAL A 13 -26.27 0.63 14.54
N LEU A 14 -25.34 -0.24 14.93
CA LEU A 14 -25.33 -1.66 14.52
C LEU A 14 -26.57 -2.41 15.04
N LYS A 15 -27.02 -2.14 16.27
CA LYS A 15 -28.19 -2.79 16.88
C LYS A 15 -29.51 -2.31 16.29
N SER A 16 -29.64 -1.00 15.99
CA SER A 16 -30.87 -0.40 15.49
C SER A 16 -31.13 -0.68 14.01
N ASN A 17 -30.09 -0.99 13.24
CA ASN A 17 -30.17 -1.25 11.81
C ASN A 17 -30.07 -2.75 11.50
N SER A 18 -30.99 -3.57 12.01
CA SER A 18 -31.17 -4.98 11.61
C SER A 18 -31.80 -5.07 10.22
N THR A 19 -31.17 -4.44 9.23
CA THR A 19 -31.62 -4.47 7.83
C THR A 19 -30.91 -5.59 7.08
N ASP A 20 -31.50 -6.12 6.00
CA ASP A 20 -30.91 -7.10 5.09
C ASP A 20 -29.64 -6.59 4.36
N LYS A 21 -29.25 -5.34 4.59
CA LYS A 21 -28.05 -4.75 3.99
C LYS A 21 -26.81 -5.15 4.76
N ASN A 22 -25.78 -5.59 4.04
CA ASN A 22 -24.47 -5.94 4.61
C ASN A 22 -23.69 -4.73 5.16
N GLU A 23 -24.05 -3.53 4.77
CA GLU A 23 -23.35 -2.30 5.15
C GLU A 23 -24.34 -1.21 5.56
N ILE A 24 -24.03 -0.53 6.65
CA ILE A 24 -24.76 0.62 7.17
C ILE A 24 -23.95 1.88 6.87
N LYS A 25 -24.47 2.79 6.06
CA LYS A 25 -23.84 4.08 5.76
C LYS A 25 -24.03 5.02 6.96
N LEU A 26 -22.93 5.66 7.39
CA LEU A 26 -23.01 6.81 8.29
C LEU A 26 -23.17 8.09 7.47
N GLU A 27 -24.08 8.95 7.88
CA GLU A 27 -24.24 10.25 7.22
C GLU A 27 -23.20 11.25 7.77
N ALA A 28 -22.55 11.98 6.87
CA ALA A 28 -21.61 13.03 7.25
C ALA A 28 -22.36 14.21 7.88
N GLY A 29 -21.80 14.79 8.92
CA GLY A 29 -22.33 16.02 9.51
C GLY A 29 -22.23 17.21 8.53
N ASN A 30 -21.17 17.24 7.72
CA ASN A 30 -21.02 18.21 6.63
C ASN A 30 -21.42 17.59 5.29
N PRO A 31 -22.50 18.08 4.62
CA PRO A 31 -22.93 17.56 3.32
C PRO A 31 -21.88 17.70 2.21
N ASP A 32 -20.97 18.68 2.32
CA ASP A 32 -19.91 18.94 1.35
C ASP A 32 -18.65 18.10 1.59
N PHE A 33 -18.66 17.22 2.61
CA PHE A 33 -17.54 16.34 2.86
C PHE A 33 -17.38 15.30 1.73
N ASP A 34 -16.30 15.39 0.99
CA ASP A 34 -16.10 14.66 -0.27
C ASP A 34 -14.85 13.76 -0.31
N LEU A 35 -14.19 13.53 0.83
CA LEU A 35 -12.97 12.71 0.86
C LEU A 35 -13.28 11.20 0.81
N PHE A 36 -14.19 10.75 1.66
CA PHE A 36 -14.68 9.37 1.75
C PHE A 36 -16.06 9.31 2.38
N THR A 37 -16.68 8.15 2.32
CA THR A 37 -17.92 7.83 3.07
C THR A 37 -17.62 6.71 4.05
N ILE A 38 -18.14 6.81 5.28
CA ILE A 38 -17.97 5.79 6.31
C ILE A 38 -19.15 4.82 6.27
N TYR A 39 -18.81 3.53 6.28
CA TYR A 39 -19.75 2.42 6.41
C TYR A 39 -19.37 1.54 7.61
N LEU A 40 -20.36 0.99 8.27
CA LEU A 40 -20.19 -0.10 9.24
C LEU A 40 -20.60 -1.42 8.59
N GLU A 41 -19.81 -2.47 8.81
CA GLU A 41 -20.21 -3.82 8.43
C GLU A 41 -21.34 -4.29 9.33
N ASN A 42 -22.41 -4.79 8.74
CA ASN A 42 -23.52 -5.37 9.49
C ASN A 42 -23.21 -6.83 9.84
N HIS A 43 -23.69 -7.28 11.01
CA HIS A 43 -23.42 -8.63 11.55
C HIS A 43 -24.39 -9.69 10.99
N ASN A 44 -24.67 -9.66 9.70
CA ASN A 44 -25.45 -10.72 9.07
C ASN A 44 -24.67 -12.03 9.07
N THR A 45 -25.33 -13.13 9.30
CA THR A 45 -24.72 -14.45 9.26
C THR A 45 -24.41 -14.86 7.82
N GLY A 46 -23.19 -15.32 7.56
CA GLY A 46 -22.80 -15.85 6.26
C GLY A 46 -21.48 -15.27 5.74
N ILE A 47 -21.10 -15.72 4.53
CA ILE A 47 -19.93 -15.23 3.82
C ILE A 47 -20.36 -14.02 3.00
N HIS A 48 -19.77 -12.88 3.30
CA HIS A 48 -20.01 -11.65 2.54
C HIS A 48 -18.92 -11.45 1.50
N ARG A 49 -19.31 -11.31 0.23
CA ARG A 49 -18.40 -11.10 -0.90
C ARG A 49 -18.50 -9.67 -1.39
N TYR A 50 -17.33 -9.04 -1.56
CA TYR A 50 -17.20 -7.66 -2.00
C TYR A 50 -16.29 -7.55 -3.22
N ARG A 51 -16.64 -6.64 -4.11
CA ARG A 51 -15.74 -6.10 -5.14
C ARG A 51 -15.67 -4.59 -4.93
N MET A 52 -14.45 -4.08 -4.75
CA MET A 52 -14.26 -2.66 -4.51
C MET A 52 -14.36 -1.88 -5.81
N ASP A 53 -15.28 -0.94 -5.86
CA ASP A 53 -15.47 0.03 -6.93
C ASP A 53 -14.66 1.31 -6.72
N VAL A 54 -14.10 1.48 -5.51
CA VAL A 54 -13.22 2.58 -5.10
C VAL A 54 -12.20 2.08 -4.09
N SER A 55 -11.08 2.80 -3.97
CA SER A 55 -10.11 2.56 -2.90
C SER A 55 -10.79 2.64 -1.53
N THR A 56 -10.50 1.67 -0.65
CA THR A 56 -11.19 1.52 0.64
C THR A 56 -10.19 1.18 1.74
N ILE A 57 -10.39 1.75 2.92
CA ILE A 57 -9.70 1.35 4.15
C ILE A 57 -10.69 0.58 5.01
N LEU A 58 -10.29 -0.63 5.44
CA LEU A 58 -10.98 -1.37 6.49
C LEU A 58 -10.23 -1.20 7.80
N TYR A 59 -10.94 -0.91 8.87
CA TYR A 59 -10.42 -0.77 10.22
C TYR A 59 -11.25 -1.59 11.21
N ILE A 60 -10.59 -2.36 12.06
CA ILE A 60 -11.26 -3.09 13.14
C ILE A 60 -11.21 -2.25 14.41
N ALA A 61 -12.35 -1.66 14.77
CA ALA A 61 -12.47 -0.92 16.03
C ALA A 61 -12.55 -1.88 17.22
N LYS A 62 -13.30 -2.99 17.08
CA LYS A 62 -13.48 -4.01 18.12
C LYS A 62 -13.60 -5.39 17.49
N GLY A 63 -13.15 -6.41 18.21
CA GLY A 63 -13.33 -7.81 17.83
C GLY A 63 -12.31 -8.34 16.83
N THR A 64 -12.72 -9.32 16.04
CA THR A 64 -11.88 -10.00 15.05
C THR A 64 -12.69 -10.38 13.81
N VAL A 65 -12.06 -10.29 12.64
CA VAL A 65 -12.64 -10.72 11.37
C VAL A 65 -11.61 -11.52 10.57
N THR A 66 -12.07 -12.54 9.85
CA THR A 66 -11.26 -13.29 8.90
C THR A 66 -11.69 -12.90 7.49
N ILE A 67 -10.75 -12.39 6.72
CA ILE A 67 -10.94 -11.91 5.35
C ILE A 67 -10.10 -12.78 4.41
N LYS A 68 -10.69 -13.17 3.28
CA LYS A 68 -9.98 -13.80 2.16
C LYS A 68 -9.89 -12.80 1.00
N SER A 69 -8.69 -12.63 0.44
CA SER A 69 -8.45 -11.86 -0.78
C SER A 69 -7.49 -12.64 -1.68
N GLY A 70 -7.99 -13.13 -2.81
CA GLY A 70 -7.26 -14.11 -3.63
C GLY A 70 -6.94 -15.37 -2.82
N GLU A 71 -5.69 -15.78 -2.80
CA GLU A 71 -5.20 -16.92 -2.01
C GLU A 71 -4.86 -16.56 -0.55
N LYS A 72 -4.88 -15.27 -0.19
CA LYS A 72 -4.50 -14.80 1.14
C LYS A 72 -5.67 -14.86 2.11
N ILE A 73 -5.44 -15.46 3.28
CA ILE A 73 -6.36 -15.41 4.42
C ILE A 73 -5.75 -14.49 5.48
N ILE A 74 -6.47 -13.45 5.83
CA ILE A 74 -6.04 -12.38 6.74
C ILE A 74 -6.95 -12.40 7.96
N GLN A 75 -6.37 -12.64 9.14
CA GLN A 75 -7.09 -12.50 10.41
C GLN A 75 -6.80 -11.13 11.01
N MET A 76 -7.76 -10.22 10.89
CA MET A 76 -7.68 -8.88 11.45
C MET A 76 -8.20 -8.85 12.89
N LYS A 77 -7.57 -8.01 13.71
CA LYS A 77 -7.93 -7.75 15.11
C LYS A 77 -8.08 -6.27 15.33
N SER A 78 -8.66 -5.87 16.47
CA SER A 78 -8.76 -4.45 16.86
C SER A 78 -7.46 -3.68 16.61
N GLY A 79 -7.60 -2.51 16.01
CA GLY A 79 -6.49 -1.62 15.62
C GLY A 79 -5.85 -1.94 14.27
N ASN A 80 -6.13 -3.10 13.64
CA ASN A 80 -5.59 -3.44 12.34
C ASN A 80 -6.27 -2.64 11.21
N VAL A 81 -5.48 -2.32 10.19
CA VAL A 81 -5.90 -1.60 8.99
C VAL A 81 -5.65 -2.48 7.76
N LEU A 82 -6.61 -2.53 6.84
CA LEU A 82 -6.44 -3.15 5.54
C LEU A 82 -6.73 -2.10 4.46
N LEU A 83 -5.74 -1.84 3.60
CA LEU A 83 -5.89 -0.97 2.45
C LEU A 83 -6.28 -1.81 1.25
N LEU A 84 -7.33 -1.40 0.54
CA LEU A 84 -7.84 -2.05 -0.65
C LEU A 84 -7.87 -1.04 -1.79
N THR A 85 -7.39 -1.44 -2.98
CA THR A 85 -7.52 -0.60 -4.19
C THR A 85 -8.80 -0.92 -4.94
N GLU A 86 -9.17 -0.05 -5.87
CA GLU A 86 -10.26 -0.29 -6.82
C GLU A 86 -10.03 -1.62 -7.57
N GLY A 87 -11.08 -2.38 -7.80
CA GLY A 87 -11.04 -3.70 -8.44
C GLY A 87 -10.75 -4.86 -7.50
N CYS A 88 -10.25 -4.62 -6.28
CA CYS A 88 -9.99 -5.67 -5.29
C CYS A 88 -11.26 -6.47 -4.99
N LYS A 89 -11.10 -7.80 -4.92
CA LYS A 89 -12.15 -8.71 -4.47
C LYS A 89 -11.75 -9.29 -3.13
N TYR A 90 -12.67 -9.27 -2.17
CA TYR A 90 -12.47 -9.93 -0.90
C TYR A 90 -13.75 -10.54 -0.35
N GLU A 91 -13.60 -11.50 0.55
CA GLU A 91 -14.69 -12.18 1.25
C GLU A 91 -14.48 -12.06 2.76
N ILE A 92 -15.51 -11.72 3.50
CA ILE A 92 -15.53 -11.89 4.95
C ILE A 92 -15.99 -13.31 5.21
N LEU A 93 -15.07 -14.15 5.69
CA LEU A 93 -15.34 -15.58 5.96
C LEU A 93 -16.00 -15.79 7.31
N SER A 94 -15.58 -15.01 8.31
CA SER A 94 -16.12 -15.07 9.66
C SER A 94 -15.87 -13.78 10.42
N GLN A 95 -16.78 -13.42 11.30
CA GLN A 95 -16.61 -12.34 12.26
C GLN A 95 -17.27 -12.71 13.59
N LYS A 96 -16.71 -12.20 14.69
CA LYS A 96 -17.35 -12.38 15.99
C LYS A 96 -18.56 -11.46 16.13
N PRO A 97 -19.59 -11.83 16.91
CA PRO A 97 -20.82 -11.05 17.05
C PRO A 97 -20.61 -9.60 17.56
N ASP A 98 -19.53 -9.38 18.31
CA ASP A 98 -19.18 -8.08 18.88
C ASP A 98 -18.17 -7.29 18.02
N THR A 99 -17.88 -7.74 16.81
CA THR A 99 -16.92 -7.08 15.90
C THR A 99 -17.52 -5.79 15.36
N VAL A 100 -16.73 -4.72 15.44
CA VAL A 100 -17.03 -3.44 14.79
C VAL A 100 -16.01 -3.22 13.68
N LEU A 101 -16.42 -3.47 12.45
CA LEU A 101 -15.64 -3.24 11.24
C LEU A 101 -16.12 -1.95 10.56
N ILE A 102 -15.20 -1.02 10.41
CA ILE A 102 -15.41 0.30 9.81
C ILE A 102 -14.76 0.30 8.43
N LYS A 103 -15.48 0.81 7.43
CA LYS A 103 -15.02 0.96 6.06
C LYS A 103 -15.02 2.44 5.67
N LEU A 104 -13.88 2.97 5.26
CA LEU A 104 -13.75 4.29 4.66
C LEU A 104 -13.64 4.11 3.16
N LYS A 105 -14.72 4.32 2.42
CA LYS A 105 -14.76 4.24 0.95
C LYS A 105 -14.45 5.61 0.37
N PHE A 106 -13.30 5.74 -0.29
CA PHE A 106 -12.85 7.00 -0.86
C PHE A 106 -13.66 7.41 -2.09
N LYS A 107 -13.60 8.68 -2.43
CA LYS A 107 -14.16 9.18 -3.68
C LYS A 107 -13.50 8.48 -4.88
N ARG A 108 -14.26 8.28 -5.94
CA ARG A 108 -13.73 7.70 -7.17
C ARG A 108 -12.53 8.49 -7.71
N GLY A 109 -11.49 7.78 -8.14
CA GLY A 109 -10.22 8.38 -8.59
C GLY A 109 -9.23 8.67 -7.46
N PHE A 110 -9.52 8.28 -6.22
CA PHE A 110 -8.53 8.32 -5.15
C PHE A 110 -7.43 7.27 -5.41
N LEU A 111 -6.18 7.72 -5.45
CA LEU A 111 -5.02 6.88 -5.66
C LEU A 111 -4.08 6.95 -4.45
N TYR A 112 -3.79 5.80 -3.84
CA TYR A 112 -2.86 5.71 -2.72
C TYR A 112 -1.47 6.24 -3.10
N ARG A 113 -0.97 5.96 -4.32
CA ARG A 113 0.31 6.47 -4.81
C ARG A 113 0.38 8.00 -4.72
N LYS A 114 -0.66 8.71 -5.16
CA LYS A 114 -0.73 10.17 -5.06
C LYS A 114 -0.78 10.63 -3.61
N TYR A 115 -1.58 9.97 -2.80
CA TYR A 115 -1.73 10.31 -1.37
C TYR A 115 -0.42 10.14 -0.60
N PHE A 116 0.31 9.04 -0.83
CA PHE A 116 1.59 8.79 -0.18
C PHE A 116 2.73 9.68 -0.68
N LYS A 117 2.68 10.21 -1.92
CA LYS A 117 3.64 11.21 -2.40
C LYS A 117 3.61 12.51 -1.60
N ASP A 118 2.43 12.85 -1.06
CA ASP A 118 2.25 14.05 -0.24
C ASP A 118 2.80 13.87 1.20
N PHE A 119 3.22 12.66 1.57
CA PHE A 119 3.97 12.43 2.79
C PHE A 119 5.36 13.04 2.60
N SER A 120 5.66 14.14 3.28
CA SER A 120 6.91 14.90 3.19
C SER A 120 8.14 14.09 3.66
N CYS A 121 8.35 12.91 3.09
CA CYS A 121 9.47 12.02 3.39
C CYS A 121 10.70 12.48 2.61
N LYS A 122 11.76 12.85 3.32
CA LYS A 122 13.07 13.24 2.73
C LYS A 122 14.15 12.18 2.97
N GLY A 123 13.91 11.23 3.87
CA GLY A 123 14.85 10.17 4.19
C GLY A 123 14.78 9.04 3.18
N GLU A 124 15.92 8.59 2.65
CA GLU A 124 16.02 7.47 1.70
C GLU A 124 15.29 6.20 2.18
N ARG A 125 15.38 5.92 3.49
CA ARG A 125 14.71 4.77 4.11
C ARG A 125 13.18 4.92 4.10
N GLU A 126 12.68 6.11 4.35
CA GLU A 126 11.24 6.41 4.37
C GLU A 126 10.66 6.31 2.95
N VAL A 127 11.36 6.85 1.96
CA VAL A 127 10.97 6.76 0.55
C VAL A 127 10.86 5.30 0.12
N LYS A 128 11.87 4.47 0.40
CA LYS A 128 11.83 3.02 0.09
C LYS A 128 10.64 2.29 0.72
N VAL A 129 10.31 2.64 1.96
CA VAL A 129 9.14 2.07 2.65
C VAL A 129 7.84 2.44 1.94
N ILE A 130 7.69 3.70 1.54
CA ILE A 130 6.51 4.16 0.80
C ILE A 130 6.41 3.50 -0.57
N GLU A 131 7.52 3.38 -1.30
CA GLU A 131 7.57 2.68 -2.59
C GLU A 131 7.11 1.22 -2.44
N GLN A 132 7.62 0.48 -1.46
CA GLN A 132 7.20 -0.91 -1.19
C GLN A 132 5.70 -1.02 -0.87
N ILE A 133 5.15 -0.06 -0.13
CA ILE A 133 3.72 0.00 0.17
C ILE A 133 2.90 0.22 -1.10
N VAL A 134 3.32 1.17 -1.92
CA VAL A 134 2.65 1.49 -3.17
C VAL A 134 2.70 0.32 -4.14
N ASP A 135 3.87 -0.30 -4.31
CA ASP A 135 4.06 -1.47 -5.16
C ASP A 135 3.20 -2.66 -4.71
N SER A 136 3.13 -2.90 -3.39
CA SER A 136 2.23 -3.94 -2.85
C SER A 136 0.77 -3.66 -3.18
N LEU A 137 0.32 -2.42 -3.08
CA LEU A 137 -1.05 -2.04 -3.39
C LEU A 137 -1.37 -2.13 -4.89
N GLU A 138 -0.43 -1.79 -5.76
CA GLU A 138 -0.61 -1.86 -7.21
C GLU A 138 -0.59 -3.30 -7.74
N ASN A 139 0.24 -4.17 -7.17
CA ASN A 139 0.38 -5.56 -7.62
C ASN A 139 -0.64 -6.51 -6.98
N GLU A 140 -0.91 -6.35 -5.68
CA GLU A 140 -1.75 -7.28 -4.91
C GLU A 140 -3.14 -6.74 -4.63
N HIS A 141 -3.39 -5.45 -4.89
CA HIS A 141 -4.64 -4.73 -4.60
C HIS A 141 -5.05 -4.71 -3.12
N VAL A 142 -4.20 -5.25 -2.24
CA VAL A 142 -4.46 -5.38 -0.81
C VAL A 142 -3.17 -5.23 0.00
N LEU A 143 -3.20 -4.40 1.05
CA LEU A 143 -2.11 -4.27 2.00
C LEU A 143 -2.64 -4.32 3.43
N TRP A 144 -2.18 -5.30 4.19
CA TRP A 144 -2.53 -5.46 5.59
C TRP A 144 -1.50 -4.81 6.50
N LEU A 145 -1.95 -3.84 7.28
CA LEU A 145 -1.16 -3.14 8.29
C LEU A 145 -1.57 -3.62 9.69
N LYS A 146 -0.72 -4.46 10.30
CA LYS A 146 -0.89 -4.90 11.69
C LYS A 146 -0.51 -3.75 12.61
N ASN A 147 -1.41 -3.32 13.47
CA ASN A 147 -1.13 -2.26 14.42
C ASN A 147 -0.98 -2.81 15.84
N ASN A 148 0.19 -2.60 16.44
CA ASN A 148 0.47 -3.00 17.82
C ASN A 148 0.18 -1.87 18.84
N GLN A 149 -0.05 -0.63 18.38
CA GLN A 149 -0.43 0.52 19.21
C GLN A 149 -1.95 0.76 19.15
N ILE A 150 -2.71 -0.21 19.62
CA ILE A 150 -4.18 -0.25 19.51
C ILE A 150 -4.80 1.03 20.07
N THR A 151 -4.39 1.49 21.24
CA THR A 151 -4.96 2.66 21.90
C THR A 151 -4.80 3.93 21.07
N ARG A 152 -3.61 4.17 20.52
CA ARG A 152 -3.35 5.37 19.72
C ARG A 152 -4.10 5.35 18.38
N ALA A 153 -4.13 4.20 17.71
CA ALA A 153 -4.89 4.04 16.46
C ALA A 153 -6.40 4.20 16.71
N SER A 154 -6.91 3.69 17.83
CA SER A 154 -8.31 3.84 18.23
C SER A 154 -8.66 5.31 18.49
N GLN A 155 -7.83 6.06 19.18
CA GLN A 155 -8.03 7.50 19.40
C GLN A 155 -8.09 8.28 18.08
N VAL A 156 -7.13 8.01 17.16
CA VAL A 156 -7.11 8.67 15.85
C VAL A 156 -8.36 8.33 15.04
N MET A 157 -8.78 7.06 15.02
CA MET A 157 -10.01 6.67 14.32
C MET A 157 -11.25 7.32 14.94
N GLN A 158 -11.30 7.46 16.26
CA GLN A 158 -12.38 8.17 16.95
C GLN A 158 -12.44 9.65 16.57
N HIS A 159 -11.29 10.32 16.42
CA HIS A 159 -11.22 11.69 15.91
C HIS A 159 -11.72 11.78 14.46
N ILE A 160 -11.31 10.85 13.59
CA ILE A 160 -11.78 10.78 12.20
C ILE A 160 -13.31 10.65 12.15
N ILE A 161 -13.88 9.70 12.91
CA ILE A 161 -15.34 9.46 12.90
C ILE A 161 -16.05 10.64 13.56
N GLY A 162 -15.53 11.15 14.68
CA GLY A 162 -16.11 12.32 15.36
C GLY A 162 -16.16 13.55 14.46
N GLY A 163 -15.05 13.84 13.75
CA GLY A 163 -15.00 14.91 12.77
C GLY A 163 -15.94 14.68 11.60
N TYR A 164 -16.05 13.44 11.11
CA TYR A 164 -16.95 13.07 10.02
C TYR A 164 -18.45 13.30 10.38
N LEU A 165 -18.83 13.00 11.62
CA LEU A 165 -20.21 13.16 12.11
C LEU A 165 -20.56 14.60 12.51
N ASN A 166 -19.55 15.44 12.73
CA ASN A 166 -19.74 16.85 13.09
C ASN A 166 -19.59 17.75 11.86
N ASN A 167 -20.20 18.93 11.93
CA ASN A 167 -20.07 19.97 10.89
C ASN A 167 -19.24 21.14 11.43
N ASP A 168 -17.96 20.88 11.75
CA ASP A 168 -17.05 21.89 12.29
C ASP A 168 -16.20 22.54 11.19
N LEU A 169 -15.69 23.76 11.48
CA LEU A 169 -14.75 24.44 10.61
C LEU A 169 -13.47 23.58 10.42
N PHE A 170 -12.93 23.58 9.21
CA PHE A 170 -11.70 22.84 8.84
C PHE A 170 -11.77 21.32 9.01
N THR A 171 -12.95 20.74 9.19
CA THR A 171 -13.16 19.29 9.38
C THR A 171 -12.42 18.45 8.34
N LYS A 172 -12.48 18.82 7.06
CA LYS A 172 -11.81 18.06 5.98
C LYS A 172 -10.29 18.05 6.17
N ALA A 173 -9.68 19.20 6.47
CA ALA A 173 -8.22 19.29 6.68
C ALA A 173 -7.78 18.51 7.92
N LEU A 174 -8.56 18.59 9.01
CA LEU A 174 -8.30 17.85 10.24
C LEU A 174 -8.38 16.34 9.99
N ILE A 175 -9.42 15.85 9.34
CA ILE A 175 -9.60 14.44 9.00
C ILE A 175 -8.47 13.94 8.10
N GLN A 176 -8.00 14.73 7.14
CA GLN A 176 -6.85 14.36 6.30
C GLN A 176 -5.57 14.21 7.14
N ALA A 177 -5.31 15.10 8.08
CA ALA A 177 -4.17 15.00 8.99
C ALA A 177 -4.27 13.77 9.90
N GLU A 178 -5.44 13.48 10.46
CA GLU A 178 -5.68 12.30 11.29
C GLU A 178 -5.56 10.99 10.49
N LEU A 179 -6.07 10.95 9.26
CA LEU A 179 -5.91 9.80 8.38
C LEU A 179 -4.43 9.54 8.06
N THR A 180 -3.67 10.60 7.76
CA THR A 180 -2.22 10.53 7.57
C THR A 180 -1.53 9.99 8.82
N THR A 181 -1.90 10.50 9.99
CA THR A 181 -1.37 10.05 11.28
C THR A 181 -1.65 8.57 11.51
N MET A 182 -2.87 8.10 11.23
CA MET A 182 -3.23 6.68 11.36
C MET A 182 -2.40 5.78 10.46
N LEU A 183 -2.22 6.16 9.20
CA LEU A 183 -1.41 5.40 8.26
C LEU A 183 0.06 5.37 8.68
N ILE A 184 0.64 6.50 9.11
CA ILE A 184 2.01 6.56 9.62
C ILE A 184 2.19 5.69 10.87
N ILE A 185 1.27 5.75 11.83
CA ILE A 185 1.31 4.89 13.02
C ILE A 185 1.27 3.41 12.60
N SER A 186 0.36 3.05 11.71
CA SER A 186 0.20 1.68 11.24
C SER A 186 1.43 1.18 10.48
N ILE A 187 2.07 2.02 9.67
CA ILE A 187 3.32 1.71 8.97
C ILE A 187 4.49 1.56 9.94
N ARG A 188 4.64 2.46 10.91
CA ARG A 188 5.74 2.41 11.91
C ARG A 188 5.65 1.23 12.85
N THR A 189 4.45 0.77 13.18
CA THR A 189 4.24 -0.39 14.06
C THR A 189 4.35 -1.71 13.33
N GLN A 190 4.22 -1.71 12.03
CA GLN A 190 4.72 -2.83 11.28
C GLN A 190 6.23 -2.90 11.56
N ARG A 191 6.67 -3.94 12.25
CA ARG A 191 8.01 -4.43 12.01
C ARG A 191 7.99 -4.82 10.53
N MET A 192 8.28 -3.86 9.66
CA MET A 192 8.73 -4.20 8.35
C MET A 192 9.87 -5.15 8.65
N ALA A 193 9.69 -6.38 8.28
CA ALA A 193 10.78 -7.31 8.31
C ALA A 193 11.88 -6.54 7.61
N THR A 194 12.86 -6.06 8.40
CA THR A 194 14.11 -5.62 7.81
C THR A 194 14.44 -6.72 6.82
N PRO A 195 15.00 -6.44 5.63
CA PRO A 195 15.30 -7.45 4.62
C PRO A 195 16.10 -8.67 5.12
N THR A 196 16.39 -8.77 6.41
CA THR A 196 16.99 -9.92 7.12
C THR A 196 16.07 -11.12 7.30
N SER A 197 14.77 -11.00 6.96
CA SER A 197 13.87 -12.17 6.88
C SER A 197 12.89 -12.05 5.71
N LEU A 198 13.36 -11.55 4.59
CA LEU A 198 12.79 -11.96 3.31
C LEU A 198 12.97 -13.47 3.28
N ASP A 199 11.85 -14.16 3.34
CA ASP A 199 11.78 -15.57 3.01
C ASP A 199 12.71 -15.80 1.82
N LYS A 200 13.81 -16.52 2.04
CA LYS A 200 14.82 -16.84 1.02
C LYS A 200 14.23 -17.62 -0.17
N THR A 201 12.92 -17.64 -0.32
CA THR A 201 12.19 -18.61 -1.12
C THR A 201 11.53 -18.07 -2.37
N LYS A 202 11.50 -16.77 -2.66
CA LYS A 202 10.99 -16.34 -3.98
C LYS A 202 11.64 -15.06 -4.51
N PHE A 203 12.88 -15.20 -5.00
CA PHE A 203 13.35 -14.33 -6.06
C PHE A 203 12.48 -14.61 -7.31
N GLU A 204 11.66 -13.67 -7.69
CA GLU A 204 10.87 -13.72 -8.92
C GLU A 204 11.54 -12.84 -9.98
N LYS A 205 11.64 -13.36 -11.20
CA LYS A 205 12.21 -12.61 -12.34
C LYS A 205 11.50 -11.24 -12.53
N LYS A 206 10.19 -11.19 -12.34
CA LYS A 206 9.40 -9.97 -12.47
C LYS A 206 9.84 -8.86 -11.49
N THR A 207 10.23 -9.22 -10.27
CA THR A 207 10.73 -8.25 -9.27
C THR A 207 12.10 -7.71 -9.67
N LEU A 208 12.95 -8.55 -10.29
CA LEU A 208 14.24 -8.13 -10.84
C LEU A 208 14.03 -7.17 -12.02
N ASP A 209 13.16 -7.53 -12.94
CA ASP A 209 12.87 -6.72 -14.14
C ASP A 209 12.36 -5.33 -13.73
N ASN A 210 11.41 -5.25 -12.78
CA ASN A 210 10.91 -3.98 -12.24
C ASN A 210 12.02 -3.13 -11.56
N TYR A 211 12.91 -3.78 -10.81
CA TYR A 211 14.03 -3.08 -10.18
C TYR A 211 14.99 -2.49 -11.23
N ILE A 212 15.32 -3.26 -12.26
CA ILE A 212 16.17 -2.81 -13.36
C ILE A 212 15.51 -1.67 -14.13
N ASP A 213 14.20 -1.76 -14.43
CA ASP A 213 13.45 -0.70 -15.11
C ASP A 213 13.51 0.65 -14.39
N LEU A 214 13.57 0.63 -13.06
CA LEU A 214 13.64 1.84 -12.24
C LEU A 214 15.05 2.40 -12.08
N HIS A 215 16.10 1.56 -12.21
CA HIS A 215 17.46 1.92 -11.81
C HIS A 215 18.52 1.68 -12.89
N PHE A 216 18.15 1.25 -14.10
CA PHE A 216 19.10 0.81 -15.15
C PHE A 216 20.22 1.80 -15.43
N ALA A 217 19.99 3.11 -15.29
CA ALA A 217 20.95 4.14 -15.66
C ALA A 217 22.20 4.13 -14.77
N ASP A 218 22.07 3.85 -13.47
CA ASP A 218 23.12 4.01 -12.47
C ASP A 218 23.31 2.79 -11.54
N VAL A 219 22.58 1.70 -11.76
CA VAL A 219 22.61 0.53 -10.88
C VAL A 219 23.91 -0.24 -10.96
N SER A 220 24.41 -0.64 -9.80
CA SER A 220 25.49 -1.63 -9.66
C SER A 220 24.98 -2.99 -9.15
N LEU A 221 25.76 -4.04 -9.41
CA LEU A 221 25.47 -5.37 -8.84
C LEU A 221 25.41 -5.33 -7.30
N SER A 222 26.26 -4.50 -6.68
CA SER A 222 26.32 -4.36 -5.23
C SER A 222 25.06 -3.72 -4.68
N ASP A 223 24.53 -2.67 -5.34
CA ASP A 223 23.32 -2.00 -4.94
C ASP A 223 22.09 -2.90 -5.12
N ALA A 224 22.02 -3.60 -6.25
CA ALA A 224 20.98 -4.59 -6.48
C ALA A 224 21.02 -5.72 -5.43
N ALA A 225 22.18 -6.30 -5.17
CA ALA A 225 22.33 -7.34 -4.16
C ALA A 225 21.89 -6.85 -2.78
N LYS A 226 22.27 -5.63 -2.41
CA LYS A 226 21.85 -4.99 -1.16
C LYS A 226 20.33 -4.76 -1.11
N TYR A 227 19.74 -4.31 -2.21
CA TYR A 227 18.28 -4.12 -2.33
C TYR A 227 17.52 -5.44 -2.10
N PHE A 228 17.97 -6.54 -2.72
CA PHE A 228 17.38 -7.86 -2.57
C PHE A 228 17.81 -8.60 -1.29
N GLY A 229 18.62 -8.01 -0.43
CA GLY A 229 19.07 -8.59 0.84
C GLY A 229 20.07 -9.74 0.70
N PHE A 230 20.82 -9.80 -0.42
CA PHE A 230 21.83 -10.82 -0.68
C PHE A 230 23.24 -10.24 -0.70
N ASN A 231 24.22 -11.11 -0.55
CA ASN A 231 25.59 -10.77 -0.86
C ASN A 231 25.80 -10.74 -2.39
N PRO A 232 26.65 -9.85 -2.96
CA PRO A 232 26.79 -9.68 -4.41
C PRO A 232 27.10 -10.97 -5.18
N ASN A 233 27.98 -11.82 -4.64
CA ASN A 233 28.37 -13.08 -5.30
C ASN A 233 27.19 -14.07 -5.36
N TYR A 234 26.47 -14.21 -4.24
CA TYR A 234 25.29 -15.07 -4.20
C TYR A 234 24.18 -14.55 -5.12
N PHE A 235 23.92 -13.24 -5.09
CA PHE A 235 22.91 -12.58 -5.93
C PHE A 235 23.22 -12.79 -7.43
N SER A 236 24.46 -12.56 -7.87
CA SER A 236 24.87 -12.76 -9.24
C SER A 236 24.63 -14.20 -9.73
N ASN A 237 25.05 -15.20 -8.93
CA ASN A 237 24.85 -16.61 -9.23
C ASN A 237 23.36 -17.00 -9.27
N MET A 238 22.59 -16.49 -8.32
CA MET A 238 21.14 -16.74 -8.21
C MET A 238 20.39 -16.15 -9.40
N VAL A 239 20.67 -14.90 -9.80
CA VAL A 239 20.06 -14.26 -10.98
C VAL A 239 20.34 -15.11 -12.21
N LYS A 240 21.60 -15.48 -12.46
CA LYS A 240 21.98 -16.31 -13.60
C LYS A 240 21.29 -17.68 -13.59
N ALA A 241 21.22 -18.33 -12.44
CA ALA A 241 20.58 -19.64 -12.30
C ALA A 241 19.06 -19.60 -12.55
N LYS A 242 18.38 -18.50 -12.13
CA LYS A 242 16.92 -18.38 -12.25
C LYS A 242 16.43 -17.77 -13.57
N THR A 243 17.25 -16.93 -14.21
CA THR A 243 16.85 -16.20 -15.41
C THR A 243 17.58 -16.63 -16.69
N GLY A 244 18.67 -17.39 -16.55
CA GLY A 244 19.55 -17.78 -17.65
C GLY A 244 20.54 -16.71 -18.07
N LYS A 245 20.43 -15.45 -17.58
CA LYS A 245 21.29 -14.32 -17.90
C LYS A 245 21.92 -13.74 -16.65
N SER A 246 23.09 -13.11 -16.79
CA SER A 246 23.70 -12.38 -15.66
C SER A 246 22.88 -11.10 -15.34
N PHE A 247 23.08 -10.57 -14.14
CA PHE A 247 22.47 -9.30 -13.75
C PHE A 247 22.90 -8.17 -14.70
N VAL A 248 24.17 -8.14 -15.08
CA VAL A 248 24.72 -7.13 -16.01
C VAL A 248 24.04 -7.23 -17.38
N ASP A 249 23.86 -8.45 -17.90
CA ASP A 249 23.16 -8.64 -19.17
C ASP A 249 21.72 -8.12 -19.14
N HIS A 250 21.00 -8.32 -18.03
CA HIS A 250 19.66 -7.76 -17.86
C HIS A 250 19.65 -6.22 -17.86
N VAL A 251 20.62 -5.60 -17.19
CA VAL A 251 20.79 -4.14 -17.17
C VAL A 251 21.12 -3.62 -18.56
N ASP A 252 22.05 -4.26 -19.26
CA ASP A 252 22.45 -3.87 -20.61
C ASP A 252 21.31 -4.03 -21.62
N ASP A 253 20.53 -5.12 -21.55
CA ASP A 253 19.33 -5.31 -22.38
C ASP A 253 18.36 -4.13 -22.19
N ARG A 254 18.12 -3.71 -20.95
CA ARG A 254 17.21 -2.59 -20.65
C ARG A 254 17.77 -1.24 -21.13
N ARG A 255 19.07 -1.00 -20.95
CA ARG A 255 19.75 0.18 -21.47
C ARG A 255 19.66 0.27 -22.98
N MET A 256 19.85 -0.84 -23.68
CA MET A 256 19.72 -0.90 -25.12
C MET A 256 18.30 -0.70 -25.62
N GLN A 257 17.30 -1.18 -24.86
CA GLN A 257 15.90 -0.91 -25.17
C GLN A 257 15.61 0.61 -25.05
N GLU A 258 16.00 1.24 -23.94
CA GLU A 258 15.85 2.68 -23.73
C GLU A 258 16.57 3.50 -24.80
N ALA A 259 17.79 3.10 -25.17
CA ALA A 259 18.55 3.76 -26.22
C ALA A 259 17.81 3.74 -27.58
N ARG A 260 17.18 2.61 -27.94
CA ARG A 260 16.38 2.49 -29.17
C ARG A 260 15.15 3.41 -29.15
N GLU A 261 14.48 3.51 -28.00
CA GLU A 261 13.31 4.39 -27.81
C GLU A 261 13.70 5.87 -27.92
N LEU A 262 14.86 6.24 -27.38
CA LEU A 262 15.40 7.60 -27.46
C LEU A 262 15.90 7.95 -28.89
N LEU A 263 16.50 6.99 -29.61
CA LEU A 263 16.93 7.17 -31.00
C LEU A 263 15.77 7.42 -31.98
N ALA A 264 14.57 7.02 -31.63
CA ALA A 264 13.36 7.29 -32.40
C ALA A 264 12.87 8.75 -32.25
N GLN A 265 13.44 9.53 -31.33
CA GLN A 265 13.11 10.96 -31.13
C GLN A 265 14.05 11.85 -31.97
N PRO A 266 13.51 12.74 -32.81
CA PRO A 266 14.33 13.46 -33.80
C PRO A 266 15.30 14.49 -33.22
N ASP A 267 15.12 14.92 -31.96
CA ASP A 267 15.84 16.07 -31.38
C ASP A 267 16.90 15.69 -30.32
N ILE A 268 17.20 14.42 -30.13
CA ILE A 268 18.12 13.96 -29.08
C ILE A 268 19.49 13.60 -29.69
N SER A 269 20.56 14.18 -29.16
CA SER A 269 21.93 13.86 -29.60
C SER A 269 22.39 12.50 -29.07
N LEU A 270 23.22 11.78 -29.83
CA LEU A 270 23.81 10.49 -29.40
C LEU A 270 24.55 10.61 -28.07
N ARG A 271 25.21 11.73 -27.80
CA ARG A 271 25.91 11.99 -26.54
C ARG A 271 24.95 12.06 -25.35
N GLU A 272 23.79 12.66 -25.57
CA GLU A 272 22.73 12.73 -24.54
C GLU A 272 22.10 11.39 -24.29
N ILE A 273 21.86 10.58 -25.32
CA ILE A 273 21.37 9.21 -25.19
C ILE A 273 22.33 8.38 -24.35
N ILE A 274 23.63 8.40 -24.65
CA ILE A 274 24.67 7.69 -23.90
C ILE A 274 24.63 8.06 -22.41
N GLY A 275 24.49 9.36 -22.10
CA GLY A 275 24.38 9.84 -20.72
C GLY A 275 23.11 9.38 -20.02
N ARG A 276 21.96 9.42 -20.71
CA ARG A 276 20.66 9.03 -20.13
C ARG A 276 20.55 7.54 -19.85
N VAL A 277 21.14 6.70 -20.69
CA VAL A 277 21.12 5.24 -20.49
C VAL A 277 22.20 4.74 -19.53
N GLY A 278 23.04 5.61 -18.98
CA GLY A 278 24.02 5.28 -17.96
C GLY A 278 25.33 4.66 -18.48
N TYR A 279 25.65 4.87 -19.76
CA TYR A 279 26.99 4.54 -20.26
C TYR A 279 27.92 5.75 -20.07
N SER A 280 28.97 5.60 -19.26
CA SER A 280 30.07 6.57 -19.22
C SER A 280 30.97 6.36 -20.43
N SER A 281 31.55 7.44 -20.98
CA SER A 281 32.50 7.38 -22.10
C SER A 281 33.73 6.49 -21.84
N LYS A 282 33.98 6.10 -20.59
CA LYS A 282 35.03 5.16 -20.18
C LYS A 282 34.64 3.68 -20.33
N SER A 283 33.37 3.32 -20.39
CA SER A 283 32.93 1.93 -20.48
C SER A 283 32.92 1.38 -21.91
N CYS A 284 32.97 2.24 -22.92
CA CYS A 284 33.02 1.82 -24.32
C CYS A 284 34.42 1.43 -24.86
N LEU A 285 35.50 1.65 -24.10
CA LEU A 285 36.88 1.41 -24.54
C LEU A 285 37.46 0.09 -24.06
N GLY A 286 36.68 -0.80 -23.46
CA GLY A 286 37.16 -2.02 -22.81
C GLY A 286 36.74 -3.36 -23.46
N LYS A 287 36.29 -3.39 -24.72
CA LYS A 287 36.06 -4.64 -25.46
C LYS A 287 36.66 -4.53 -26.86
N ASN A 288 37.93 -4.76 -26.95
CA ASN A 288 38.61 -5.33 -28.11
C ASN A 288 39.12 -6.71 -27.73
#